data_cc5eb6f3be051e969d509e071ae06afc
#
_entry.id   cc5eb6f3be051e969d509e071ae06afc
#
_cell.length_a   1.000
_cell.length_b   1.000
_cell.length_c   1.000
_cell.angle_alpha   90.00
_cell.angle_beta   90.00
_cell.angle_gamma   90.00
#
_symmetry.space_group_name_H-M   'P 1'
#
loop_
_entity.id
_entity.type
_entity.pdbx_description
1 polymer ?
#
loop_
_entity_poly.entity_id
_entity_poly.type
_entity_poly.pdbx_seq_one_letter_code
_entity_poly.pdbx_strand_id
1 'polypeptide(L)'
;MKPIRHHMSKILKFTQFSMRDLFVTAAPTIALIAAVCLLAYWLVDPAPPRTVRLATGQDNSAYAEFGKKYAAALARHGVKVTLLPSAGSGENLKRLKAGEVDIAFVQSGSTNEEAAEREGLTSLGSLFVEPLWLFLRETKGKPPITQLTQLRGMKINYGPRGAGAPRLFRQVLELNGVEKGEVERFSLANTPATVELLEGRIDGLVFTSAPEAPLIQMLLQTPGIKLFNFNQAEAYARKLPFLTHVVLPQGIVDLGRDIPAEDYKLIAPTATLVARDDLHPALTDLFVQAAASIHGGAGWFSQQGQFPSAKYTEIPVDPEAAKFYKSGPPLLQRYMTFWLANFFDRMWVVVVALGALILPLSKVVPPLYVWRIRSRVYRWYGQLRAVEQAVEEASDDTRMQVYEAQLLRLNEIEDLVNQVSIPLSFADGLYGLRSHIQFVRKRIQFLMGESAPVPDEAVAV
;
A
#
# COMPACT_ATOMS: atom_id res chain seq x y z
N MET A 1 -31.64 -54.72 -26.13
CA MET A 1 -30.48 -53.97 -25.68
C MET A 1 -30.89 -53.11 -24.50
N LYS A 2 -30.60 -53.51 -23.27
CA LYS A 2 -30.78 -52.75 -22.03
C LYS A 2 -29.41 -52.58 -21.34
N PRO A 3 -29.15 -51.51 -20.63
CA PRO A 3 -27.88 -50.81 -20.73
C PRO A 3 -26.88 -51.18 -19.64
N ILE A 4 -25.64 -51.23 -20.08
CA ILE A 4 -24.40 -51.35 -19.31
C ILE A 4 -24.19 -50.21 -18.26
N ARG A 5 -25.14 -49.29 -18.14
CA ARG A 5 -25.02 -48.12 -17.24
C ARG A 5 -25.07 -48.41 -15.74
N HIS A 6 -25.53 -49.57 -15.31
CA HIS A 6 -25.71 -49.84 -13.86
C HIS A 6 -24.45 -50.47 -13.19
N HIS A 7 -23.48 -50.95 -13.98
CA HIS A 7 -22.24 -51.52 -13.42
C HIS A 7 -21.10 -50.52 -13.24
N MET A 8 -21.08 -49.45 -14.05
CA MET A 8 -20.03 -48.40 -13.90
C MET A 8 -20.15 -47.55 -12.63
N SER A 9 -21.34 -47.39 -12.05
CA SER A 9 -21.51 -46.62 -10.84
C SER A 9 -21.04 -47.29 -9.55
N LYS A 10 -20.82 -48.60 -9.58
CA LYS A 10 -20.25 -49.36 -8.44
C LYS A 10 -18.71 -49.44 -8.49
N ILE A 11 -18.11 -49.34 -9.65
CA ILE A 11 -16.64 -49.38 -9.81
C ILE A 11 -15.99 -48.09 -9.34
N LEU A 12 -16.68 -46.96 -9.45
CA LEU A 12 -16.20 -45.65 -8.99
C LEU A 12 -16.19 -45.45 -7.46
N LYS A 13 -16.68 -46.40 -6.66
CA LYS A 13 -16.63 -46.39 -5.20
C LYS A 13 -15.34 -46.91 -4.58
N PHE A 14 -14.46 -47.52 -5.33
CA PHE A 14 -13.15 -47.98 -4.87
C PHE A 14 -12.08 -46.95 -5.20
N THR A 15 -12.14 -45.79 -4.59
CA THR A 15 -11.06 -44.80 -4.68
C THR A 15 -9.87 -45.29 -3.87
N GLN A 16 -8.65 -45.18 -4.43
CA GLN A 16 -7.40 -45.49 -3.69
C GLN A 16 -7.28 -44.69 -2.40
N PHE A 17 -7.95 -43.53 -2.32
CA PHE A 17 -7.93 -42.64 -1.17
C PHE A 17 -9.37 -42.24 -0.78
N SER A 18 -9.60 -42.08 0.52
CA SER A 18 -10.84 -41.49 1.05
C SER A 18 -10.74 -39.96 1.01
N MET A 19 -11.44 -39.32 0.09
CA MET A 19 -11.48 -37.86 -0.01
C MET A 19 -11.99 -37.20 1.27
N ARG A 20 -12.96 -37.79 1.94
CA ARG A 20 -13.49 -37.32 3.23
C ARG A 20 -12.41 -37.33 4.30
N ASP A 21 -11.64 -38.41 4.43
CA ASP A 21 -10.59 -38.53 5.44
C ASP A 21 -9.41 -37.63 5.12
N LEU A 22 -9.05 -37.48 3.85
CA LEU A 22 -8.04 -36.54 3.41
C LEU A 22 -8.44 -35.10 3.77
N PHE A 23 -9.68 -34.71 3.45
CA PHE A 23 -10.19 -33.36 3.77
C PHE A 23 -10.18 -33.10 5.28
N VAL A 24 -10.71 -34.02 6.11
CA VAL A 24 -10.74 -33.86 7.57
C VAL A 24 -9.34 -33.80 8.18
N THR A 25 -8.37 -34.51 7.59
CA THR A 25 -6.97 -34.50 8.07
C THR A 25 -6.25 -33.23 7.63
N ALA A 26 -6.52 -32.73 6.40
CA ALA A 26 -5.92 -31.51 5.89
C ALA A 26 -6.63 -30.24 6.38
N ALA A 27 -7.89 -30.32 6.81
CA ALA A 27 -8.68 -29.15 7.22
C ALA A 27 -8.00 -28.23 8.27
N PRO A 28 -7.38 -28.75 9.36
CA PRO A 28 -6.68 -27.89 10.29
C PRO A 28 -5.51 -27.13 9.65
N THR A 29 -4.78 -27.80 8.77
CA THR A 29 -3.66 -27.20 8.03
C THR A 29 -4.15 -26.12 7.06
N ILE A 30 -5.21 -26.40 6.31
CA ILE A 30 -5.85 -25.43 5.41
C ILE A 30 -6.38 -24.24 6.19
N ALA A 31 -7.04 -24.47 7.34
CA ALA A 31 -7.53 -23.42 8.21
C ALA A 31 -6.40 -22.55 8.76
N LEU A 32 -5.27 -23.16 9.15
CA LEU A 32 -4.09 -22.42 9.62
C LEU A 32 -3.52 -21.55 8.49
N ILE A 33 -3.34 -22.11 7.29
CA ILE A 33 -2.86 -21.36 6.12
C ILE A 33 -3.81 -20.20 5.80
N ALA A 34 -5.12 -20.44 5.78
CA ALA A 34 -6.11 -19.41 5.55
C ALA A 34 -6.07 -18.30 6.63
N ALA A 35 -5.92 -18.67 7.89
CA ALA A 35 -5.79 -17.72 8.99
C ALA A 35 -4.51 -16.86 8.85
N VAL A 36 -3.37 -17.48 8.49
CA VAL A 36 -2.12 -16.76 8.22
C VAL A 36 -2.28 -15.81 7.02
N CYS A 37 -2.93 -16.24 5.94
CA CYS A 37 -3.21 -15.40 4.77
C CYS A 37 -4.11 -14.21 5.12
N LEU A 38 -5.16 -14.43 5.91
CA LEU A 38 -6.08 -13.37 6.36
C LEU A 38 -5.37 -12.38 7.28
N LEU A 39 -4.58 -12.88 8.23
CA LEU A 39 -3.80 -12.03 9.12
C LEU A 39 -2.77 -11.21 8.34
N ALA A 40 -2.06 -11.84 7.41
CA ALA A 40 -1.09 -11.17 6.55
C ALA A 40 -1.77 -10.10 5.67
N TYR A 41 -2.93 -10.41 5.09
CA TYR A 41 -3.72 -9.45 4.31
C TYR A 41 -4.10 -8.23 5.16
N TRP A 42 -4.54 -8.46 6.39
CA TRP A 42 -4.91 -7.38 7.31
C TRP A 42 -3.71 -6.54 7.79
N LEU A 43 -2.56 -7.16 8.05
CA LEU A 43 -1.34 -6.46 8.50
C LEU A 43 -0.62 -5.70 7.38
N VAL A 44 -0.63 -6.25 6.15
CA VAL A 44 0.11 -5.68 5.00
C VAL A 44 -0.70 -4.60 4.29
N ASP A 45 -2.03 -4.60 4.43
CA ASP A 45 -2.97 -3.72 3.72
C ASP A 45 -2.57 -3.54 2.24
N PRO A 46 -2.64 -4.60 1.41
CA PRO A 46 -2.11 -4.57 0.05
C PRO A 46 -2.99 -3.80 -0.95
N ALA A 47 -4.18 -3.36 -0.54
CA ALA A 47 -5.17 -2.72 -1.40
C ALA A 47 -5.20 -1.20 -1.16
N PRO A 48 -4.48 -0.38 -1.98
CA PRO A 48 -4.46 1.05 -1.79
C PRO A 48 -5.84 1.69 -1.98
N PRO A 49 -6.14 2.80 -1.28
CA PRO A 49 -7.36 3.57 -1.47
C PRO A 49 -7.54 4.01 -2.93
N ARG A 50 -8.77 3.96 -3.43
CA ARG A 50 -9.10 4.42 -4.79
C ARG A 50 -9.43 5.90 -4.88
N THR A 51 -9.43 6.59 -3.77
CA THR A 51 -9.70 8.03 -3.66
C THR A 51 -8.64 8.69 -2.81
N VAL A 52 -8.19 9.88 -3.21
CA VAL A 52 -7.23 10.70 -2.47
C VAL A 52 -7.61 12.17 -2.59
N ARG A 53 -7.44 12.92 -1.52
CA ARG A 53 -7.75 14.35 -1.45
C ARG A 53 -6.45 15.14 -1.58
N LEU A 54 -6.37 16.00 -2.61
CA LEU A 54 -5.21 16.83 -2.91
C LEU A 54 -5.58 18.32 -2.70
N ALA A 55 -4.95 18.97 -1.72
CA ALA A 55 -5.05 20.42 -1.59
C ALA A 55 -4.16 21.11 -2.62
N THR A 56 -4.75 22.04 -3.34
CA THR A 56 -4.09 22.80 -4.42
C THR A 56 -3.85 24.25 -4.00
N GLY A 57 -4.13 25.21 -4.83
CA GLY A 57 -4.03 26.65 -4.58
C GLY A 57 -5.27 27.36 -5.07
N GLN A 58 -5.13 28.68 -5.21
CA GLN A 58 -6.16 29.52 -5.80
C GLN A 58 -6.39 29.15 -7.27
N ASP A 59 -7.57 29.48 -7.80
CA ASP A 59 -7.86 29.36 -9.23
C ASP A 59 -6.81 30.09 -10.07
N ASN A 60 -6.45 29.52 -11.20
CA ASN A 60 -5.40 29.99 -12.11
C ASN A 60 -3.98 30.05 -11.50
N SER A 61 -3.76 29.39 -10.36
CA SER A 61 -2.41 29.19 -9.80
C SER A 61 -1.71 27.97 -10.41
N ALA A 62 -0.39 27.92 -10.28
CA ALA A 62 0.39 26.75 -10.70
C ALA A 62 -0.09 25.48 -9.98
N TYR A 63 -0.39 25.53 -8.69
CA TYR A 63 -0.89 24.38 -7.93
C TYR A 63 -2.23 23.85 -8.45
N ALA A 64 -3.14 24.75 -8.86
CA ALA A 64 -4.42 24.37 -9.44
C ALA A 64 -4.21 23.65 -10.80
N GLU A 65 -3.36 24.19 -11.65
CA GLU A 65 -3.08 23.59 -12.96
C GLU A 65 -2.32 22.26 -12.87
N PHE A 66 -1.31 22.19 -12.00
CA PHE A 66 -0.63 20.91 -11.76
C PHE A 66 -1.55 19.88 -11.08
N GLY A 67 -2.40 20.30 -10.15
CA GLY A 67 -3.40 19.42 -9.53
C GLY A 67 -4.27 18.69 -10.56
N LYS A 68 -4.72 19.39 -11.63
CA LYS A 68 -5.47 18.80 -12.75
C LYS A 68 -4.63 17.74 -13.49
N LYS A 69 -3.34 18.01 -13.71
CA LYS A 69 -2.43 17.05 -14.37
C LYS A 69 -2.21 15.80 -13.51
N TYR A 70 -2.04 15.96 -12.18
CA TYR A 70 -1.96 14.83 -11.26
C TYR A 70 -3.26 14.02 -11.25
N ALA A 71 -4.42 14.67 -11.19
CA ALA A 71 -5.71 13.98 -11.24
C ALA A 71 -5.86 13.16 -12.54
N ALA A 72 -5.48 13.72 -13.67
CA ALA A 72 -5.51 13.01 -14.96
C ALA A 72 -4.51 11.84 -15.02
N ALA A 73 -3.32 12.00 -14.44
CA ALA A 73 -2.31 10.93 -14.40
C ALA A 73 -2.77 9.75 -13.53
N LEU A 74 -3.26 10.01 -12.33
CA LEU A 74 -3.69 8.95 -11.40
C LEU A 74 -4.99 8.28 -11.85
N ALA A 75 -5.87 8.99 -12.54
CA ALA A 75 -7.10 8.42 -13.11
C ALA A 75 -6.81 7.26 -14.10
N ARG A 76 -5.68 7.28 -14.80
CA ARG A 76 -5.24 6.18 -15.68
C ARG A 76 -4.98 4.88 -14.91
N HIS A 77 -4.68 4.98 -13.62
CA HIS A 77 -4.47 3.86 -12.71
C HIS A 77 -5.70 3.56 -11.85
N GLY A 78 -6.86 4.18 -12.14
CA GLY A 78 -8.11 3.94 -11.43
C GLY A 78 -8.18 4.61 -10.05
N VAL A 79 -7.31 5.60 -9.78
CA VAL A 79 -7.34 6.41 -8.56
C VAL A 79 -7.98 7.76 -8.83
N LYS A 80 -9.03 8.10 -8.10
CA LYS A 80 -9.74 9.38 -8.18
C LYS A 80 -9.08 10.39 -7.25
N VAL A 81 -8.52 11.46 -7.79
CA VAL A 81 -8.00 12.59 -7.02
C VAL A 81 -9.09 13.65 -6.88
N THR A 82 -9.46 13.98 -5.66
CA THR A 82 -10.37 15.09 -5.35
C THR A 82 -9.54 16.34 -5.10
N LEU A 83 -9.65 17.32 -5.98
CA LEU A 83 -8.94 18.59 -5.85
C LEU A 83 -9.69 19.52 -4.90
N LEU A 84 -8.98 20.06 -3.91
CA LEU A 84 -9.52 20.99 -2.92
C LEU A 84 -8.76 22.32 -3.02
N PRO A 85 -9.38 23.34 -3.63
CA PRO A 85 -8.80 24.69 -3.71
C PRO A 85 -8.53 25.29 -2.33
N SER A 86 -7.47 26.08 -2.22
CA SER A 86 -7.07 26.76 -0.99
C SER A 86 -6.42 28.10 -1.27
N ALA A 87 -6.14 28.87 -0.23
CA ALA A 87 -5.35 30.10 -0.34
C ALA A 87 -3.86 29.83 -0.66
N GLY A 88 -3.35 28.59 -0.43
CA GLY A 88 -1.97 28.18 -0.67
C GLY A 88 -1.33 27.45 0.50
N SER A 89 0.00 27.42 0.55
CA SER A 89 0.82 26.53 1.39
C SER A 89 0.49 26.55 2.89
N GLY A 90 0.21 27.71 3.45
CA GLY A 90 -0.11 27.83 4.88
C GLY A 90 -1.48 27.23 5.24
N GLU A 91 -2.48 27.35 4.35
CA GLU A 91 -3.77 26.68 4.51
C GLU A 91 -3.64 25.19 4.26
N ASN A 92 -2.87 24.79 3.24
CA ASN A 92 -2.60 23.41 2.90
C ASN A 92 -1.99 22.63 4.06
N LEU A 93 -0.99 23.21 4.74
CA LEU A 93 -0.40 22.63 5.95
C LEU A 93 -1.44 22.44 7.07
N LYS A 94 -2.33 23.43 7.29
CA LYS A 94 -3.38 23.31 8.30
C LYS A 94 -4.35 22.16 7.97
N ARG A 95 -4.74 22.02 6.70
CA ARG A 95 -5.64 20.95 6.24
C ARG A 95 -5.00 19.57 6.33
N LEU A 96 -3.69 19.45 6.03
CA LEU A 96 -2.93 18.22 6.23
C LEU A 96 -2.95 17.79 7.70
N LYS A 97 -2.60 18.71 8.61
CA LYS A 97 -2.61 18.49 10.07
C LYS A 97 -3.99 18.09 10.61
N ALA A 98 -5.04 18.71 10.06
CA ALA A 98 -6.42 18.40 10.44
C ALA A 98 -6.95 17.09 9.82
N GLY A 99 -6.19 16.44 8.92
CA GLY A 99 -6.64 15.24 8.20
C GLY A 99 -7.76 15.53 7.18
N GLU A 100 -7.95 16.79 6.81
CA GLU A 100 -8.94 17.18 5.79
C GLU A 100 -8.49 16.80 4.37
N VAL A 101 -7.17 16.73 4.17
CA VAL A 101 -6.53 16.31 2.92
C VAL A 101 -5.43 15.29 3.19
N ASP A 102 -5.12 14.49 2.20
CA ASP A 102 -4.13 13.43 2.31
C ASP A 102 -2.77 13.89 1.77
N ILE A 103 -2.80 14.77 0.76
CA ILE A 103 -1.62 15.33 0.08
C ILE A 103 -1.87 16.83 -0.20
N ALA A 104 -0.82 17.62 -0.25
CA ALA A 104 -0.91 19.03 -0.57
C ALA A 104 0.36 19.59 -1.21
N PHE A 105 0.23 20.64 -2.02
CA PHE A 105 1.35 21.44 -2.45
C PHE A 105 1.75 22.42 -1.34
N VAL A 106 3.03 22.43 -0.99
CA VAL A 106 3.59 23.28 0.06
C VAL A 106 4.88 23.95 -0.43
N GLN A 107 4.98 25.24 -0.24
CA GLN A 107 6.17 26.02 -0.53
C GLN A 107 7.22 25.82 0.58
N SER A 108 8.48 25.63 0.21
CA SER A 108 9.62 25.62 1.15
C SER A 108 9.65 26.91 1.99
N GLY A 109 10.12 26.81 3.23
CA GLY A 109 10.07 27.92 4.20
C GLY A 109 8.71 28.09 4.89
N SER A 110 7.69 27.28 4.55
CA SER A 110 6.38 27.33 5.21
C SER A 110 6.33 26.52 6.52
N THR A 111 7.20 25.52 6.67
CA THR A 111 7.41 24.71 7.88
C THR A 111 8.89 24.36 7.99
N ASN A 112 9.28 23.63 9.02
CA ASN A 112 10.64 23.10 9.19
C ASN A 112 10.56 21.60 9.53
N GLU A 113 11.70 20.92 9.53
CA GLU A 113 11.83 19.49 9.78
C GLU A 113 11.18 19.05 11.09
N GLU A 114 11.55 19.69 12.21
CA GLU A 114 11.02 19.37 13.55
C GLU A 114 9.50 19.52 13.65
N ALA A 115 8.93 20.54 12.99
CA ALA A 115 7.49 20.75 12.98
C ALA A 115 6.79 19.72 12.09
N ALA A 116 7.37 19.37 10.94
CA ALA A 116 6.83 18.36 10.04
C ALA A 116 6.82 16.98 10.68
N GLU A 117 7.91 16.57 11.34
CA GLU A 117 7.98 15.29 12.08
C GLU A 117 6.95 15.22 13.20
N ARG A 118 6.84 16.25 14.02
CA ARG A 118 5.83 16.28 15.11
C ARG A 118 4.38 16.20 14.61
N GLU A 119 4.16 16.61 13.39
CA GLU A 119 2.85 16.67 12.75
C GLU A 119 2.55 15.47 11.84
N GLY A 120 3.49 14.49 11.77
CA GLY A 120 3.35 13.32 10.93
C GLY A 120 3.26 13.68 9.44
N LEU A 121 4.11 14.58 8.97
CA LEU A 121 4.16 15.04 7.59
C LEU A 121 5.46 14.59 6.92
N THR A 122 5.33 14.07 5.69
CA THR A 122 6.46 13.62 4.87
C THR A 122 6.43 14.30 3.49
N SER A 123 7.61 14.44 2.89
CA SER A 123 7.78 14.99 1.55
C SER A 123 7.79 13.88 0.50
N LEU A 124 6.98 14.02 -0.54
CA LEU A 124 7.08 13.19 -1.74
C LEU A 124 8.11 13.73 -2.75
N GLY A 125 8.81 14.80 -2.40
CA GLY A 125 9.86 15.46 -3.17
C GLY A 125 9.52 16.88 -3.57
N SER A 126 10.56 17.64 -3.90
CA SER A 126 10.46 18.97 -4.50
C SER A 126 10.14 18.83 -5.99
N LEU A 127 9.26 19.67 -6.51
CA LEU A 127 8.65 19.54 -7.83
C LEU A 127 9.16 20.56 -8.85
N PHE A 128 9.28 21.80 -8.42
CA PHE A 128 9.73 22.93 -9.24
C PHE A 128 10.07 24.13 -8.35
N VAL A 129 10.72 25.11 -8.93
CA VAL A 129 10.98 26.41 -8.26
C VAL A 129 9.80 27.35 -8.45
N GLU A 130 9.51 28.16 -7.44
CA GLU A 130 8.45 29.15 -7.42
C GLU A 130 9.03 30.55 -7.20
N PRO A 131 9.54 31.24 -8.23
CA PRO A 131 10.09 32.56 -8.05
C PRO A 131 9.11 33.50 -7.33
N LEU A 132 9.66 34.37 -6.50
CA LEU A 132 8.95 35.49 -5.93
C LEU A 132 8.85 36.58 -7.00
N TRP A 133 7.67 36.76 -7.55
CA TRP A 133 7.36 37.76 -8.53
C TRP A 133 6.86 39.00 -7.83
N LEU A 134 7.57 40.12 -7.94
CA LEU A 134 7.12 41.42 -7.51
C LEU A 134 6.87 42.29 -8.74
N PHE A 135 5.62 42.45 -9.12
CA PHE A 135 5.20 43.30 -10.21
C PHE A 135 4.85 44.70 -9.65
N LEU A 136 5.40 45.73 -10.28
CA LEU A 136 5.22 47.13 -9.90
C LEU A 136 4.63 47.90 -11.07
N ARG A 137 3.74 48.83 -10.80
CA ARG A 137 3.21 49.77 -11.79
C ARG A 137 4.21 50.87 -12.08
N GLU A 138 4.53 51.10 -13.36
CA GLU A 138 5.34 52.21 -13.75
C GLU A 138 4.59 53.56 -13.49
N THR A 139 5.24 54.49 -12.84
CA THR A 139 4.72 55.85 -12.70
C THR A 139 5.51 56.77 -13.64
N LYS A 140 4.81 57.36 -14.59
CA LYS A 140 5.44 58.30 -15.56
C LYS A 140 6.21 59.37 -14.80
N GLY A 141 7.48 59.62 -15.17
CA GLY A 141 8.35 60.62 -14.61
C GLY A 141 9.05 60.23 -13.29
N LYS A 142 8.85 59.02 -12.80
CA LYS A 142 9.64 58.49 -11.67
C LYS A 142 10.68 57.50 -12.14
N PRO A 143 11.88 57.43 -11.49
CA PRO A 143 12.85 56.41 -11.79
C PRO A 143 12.31 55.03 -11.42
N PRO A 144 12.81 53.94 -12.08
CA PRO A 144 12.42 52.59 -11.73
C PRO A 144 12.84 52.25 -10.27
N ILE A 145 12.04 51.45 -9.62
CA ILE A 145 12.32 50.94 -8.27
C ILE A 145 13.37 49.81 -8.39
N THR A 146 14.52 50.01 -7.73
CA THR A 146 15.67 49.08 -7.79
C THR A 146 16.01 48.51 -6.39
N GLN A 147 15.45 49.08 -5.32
CA GLN A 147 15.68 48.66 -3.94
C GLN A 147 14.35 48.48 -3.21
N LEU A 148 14.25 47.45 -2.36
CA LEU A 148 13.03 47.18 -1.59
C LEU A 148 12.70 48.26 -0.57
N THR A 149 13.69 49.01 -0.11
CA THR A 149 13.50 50.20 0.79
C THR A 149 12.65 51.31 0.16
N GLN A 150 12.61 51.38 -1.19
CA GLN A 150 11.80 52.37 -1.92
C GLN A 150 10.30 52.00 -1.95
N LEU A 151 9.92 50.83 -1.46
CA LEU A 151 8.52 50.40 -1.33
C LEU A 151 7.80 51.08 -0.15
N ARG A 152 8.53 51.78 0.72
CA ARG A 152 7.92 52.49 1.85
C ARG A 152 6.84 53.49 1.40
N GLY A 153 5.67 53.42 2.04
CA GLY A 153 4.48 54.22 1.68
C GLY A 153 3.70 53.74 0.47
N MET A 154 4.15 52.66 -0.21
CA MET A 154 3.44 52.11 -1.39
C MET A 154 2.36 51.11 -0.98
N LYS A 155 1.34 50.98 -1.82
CA LYS A 155 0.23 50.04 -1.69
C LYS A 155 0.57 48.74 -2.38
N ILE A 156 0.96 47.74 -1.59
CA ILE A 156 1.40 46.45 -2.13
C ILE A 156 0.46 45.33 -1.71
N ASN A 157 -0.03 44.53 -2.66
CA ASN A 157 -0.73 43.28 -2.36
C ASN A 157 0.26 42.16 -2.12
N TYR A 158 0.23 41.59 -0.90
CA TYR A 158 1.08 40.45 -0.51
C TYR A 158 0.44 39.09 -0.84
N GLY A 159 -0.82 39.10 -1.29
CA GLY A 159 -1.65 37.92 -1.45
C GLY A 159 -2.49 37.58 -0.21
N PRO A 160 -3.40 36.61 -0.33
CA PRO A 160 -4.35 36.27 0.72
C PRO A 160 -3.68 35.65 1.95
N ARG A 161 -4.38 35.76 3.09
CA ARG A 161 -3.95 35.07 4.32
C ARG A 161 -3.93 33.56 4.09
N GLY A 162 -2.84 32.90 4.46
CA GLY A 162 -2.68 31.46 4.26
C GLY A 162 -1.90 31.09 2.99
N ALA A 163 -1.59 32.04 2.10
CA ALA A 163 -0.62 31.81 1.01
C ALA A 163 0.84 31.83 1.53
N GLY A 164 1.77 31.30 0.73
CA GLY A 164 3.20 31.32 1.04
C GLY A 164 3.86 32.69 0.84
N ALA A 165 3.48 33.41 -0.22
CA ALA A 165 4.05 34.71 -0.58
C ALA A 165 4.03 35.75 0.54
N PRO A 166 2.95 35.96 1.34
CA PRO A 166 2.93 36.97 2.39
C PRO A 166 3.99 36.78 3.48
N ARG A 167 4.31 35.53 3.80
CA ARG A 167 5.35 35.18 4.78
C ARG A 167 6.73 35.49 4.23
N LEU A 168 7.02 34.96 3.05
CA LEU A 168 8.30 35.09 2.38
C LEU A 168 8.60 36.57 2.11
N PHE A 169 7.67 37.32 1.51
CA PHE A 169 7.88 38.75 1.19
C PHE A 169 8.12 39.60 2.43
N ARG A 170 7.45 39.30 3.54
CA ARG A 170 7.72 39.96 4.80
C ARG A 170 9.14 39.72 5.29
N GLN A 171 9.61 38.47 5.29
CA GLN A 171 10.99 38.16 5.69
C GLN A 171 12.02 38.88 4.80
N VAL A 172 11.74 38.96 3.50
CA VAL A 172 12.59 39.69 2.55
C VAL A 172 12.62 41.18 2.85
N LEU A 173 11.48 41.81 3.17
CA LEU A 173 11.41 43.21 3.59
C LEU A 173 12.14 43.49 4.91
N GLU A 174 11.95 42.63 5.91
CA GLU A 174 12.63 42.74 7.21
C GLU A 174 14.17 42.63 7.06
N LEU A 175 14.67 41.75 6.20
CA LEU A 175 16.10 41.65 5.86
C LEU A 175 16.66 42.92 5.21
N ASN A 176 15.80 43.75 4.60
CA ASN A 176 16.15 45.05 4.00
C ASN A 176 15.87 46.24 4.93
N GLY A 177 15.56 45.99 6.20
CA GLY A 177 15.24 47.07 7.17
C GLY A 177 13.95 47.80 6.86
N VAL A 178 13.00 47.16 6.17
CA VAL A 178 11.64 47.69 5.96
C VAL A 178 10.74 47.05 7.02
N GLU A 179 10.32 47.88 7.96
CA GLU A 179 9.55 47.41 9.11
C GLU A 179 8.05 47.24 8.82
N LYS A 180 7.39 46.50 9.70
CA LYS A 180 5.94 46.28 9.61
C LYS A 180 5.18 47.61 9.74
N GLY A 181 4.39 47.93 8.73
CA GLY A 181 3.58 49.15 8.64
C GLY A 181 4.19 50.23 7.76
N GLU A 182 5.46 50.13 7.35
CA GLU A 182 6.06 51.08 6.40
C GLU A 182 5.56 50.88 4.95
N VAL A 183 4.99 49.70 4.63
CA VAL A 183 4.33 49.40 3.36
C VAL A 183 2.84 49.18 3.63
N GLU A 184 1.96 49.83 2.86
CA GLU A 184 0.51 49.66 2.99
C GLU A 184 0.12 48.28 2.38
N ARG A 185 -0.28 47.34 3.26
CA ARG A 185 -0.49 45.98 2.90
C ARG A 185 -1.92 45.68 2.48
N PHE A 186 -2.10 45.13 1.28
CA PHE A 186 -3.33 44.49 0.80
C PHE A 186 -3.23 42.97 0.89
N SER A 187 -4.37 42.29 0.98
CA SER A 187 -4.44 40.83 1.12
C SER A 187 -5.53 40.23 0.22
N LEU A 188 -5.59 40.69 -1.00
CA LEU A 188 -6.52 40.19 -2.02
C LEU A 188 -6.04 38.92 -2.64
N ALA A 189 -6.96 38.09 -3.15
CA ALA A 189 -6.64 36.95 -4.01
C ALA A 189 -5.98 37.43 -5.33
N ASN A 190 -5.26 36.52 -6.01
CA ASN A 190 -4.41 36.88 -7.14
C ASN A 190 -5.14 37.59 -8.27
N THR A 191 -6.30 37.08 -8.71
CA THR A 191 -7.07 37.69 -9.80
C THR A 191 -7.62 39.05 -9.47
N PRO A 192 -8.33 39.30 -8.33
CA PRO A 192 -8.74 40.64 -7.90
C PRO A 192 -7.57 41.63 -7.74
N ALA A 193 -6.45 41.14 -7.13
CA ALA A 193 -5.27 41.99 -6.96
C ALA A 193 -4.66 42.44 -8.29
N THR A 194 -4.69 41.59 -9.30
CA THR A 194 -4.24 41.92 -10.64
C THR A 194 -5.11 43.03 -11.26
N VAL A 195 -6.42 42.95 -11.10
CA VAL A 195 -7.34 44.01 -11.55
C VAL A 195 -7.03 45.32 -10.86
N GLU A 196 -6.86 45.32 -9.51
CA GLU A 196 -6.52 46.52 -8.72
C GLU A 196 -5.19 47.15 -9.18
N LEU A 197 -4.19 46.34 -9.53
CA LEU A 197 -2.91 46.79 -10.06
C LEU A 197 -3.08 47.47 -11.43
N LEU A 198 -3.83 46.86 -12.34
CA LEU A 198 -4.06 47.39 -13.69
C LEU A 198 -4.85 48.68 -13.65
N GLU A 199 -5.82 48.79 -12.75
CA GLU A 199 -6.60 50.01 -12.55
C GLU A 199 -5.87 51.11 -11.70
N GLY A 200 -4.71 50.76 -11.14
CA GLY A 200 -3.87 51.71 -10.38
C GLY A 200 -4.37 52.02 -8.97
N ARG A 201 -5.18 51.16 -8.38
CA ARG A 201 -5.59 51.29 -6.97
C ARG A 201 -4.56 50.74 -6.01
N ILE A 202 -3.67 49.82 -6.49
CA ILE A 202 -2.46 49.43 -5.78
C ILE A 202 -1.23 49.65 -6.67
N ASP A 203 -0.07 49.82 -6.04
CA ASP A 203 1.20 50.14 -6.71
C ASP A 203 1.99 48.88 -7.08
N GLY A 204 1.75 47.76 -6.39
CA GLY A 204 2.46 46.53 -6.66
C GLY A 204 1.73 45.30 -6.15
N LEU A 205 2.20 44.17 -6.64
CA LEU A 205 1.59 42.88 -6.43
C LEU A 205 2.67 41.79 -6.31
N VAL A 206 2.57 40.96 -5.31
CA VAL A 206 3.51 39.85 -5.03
C VAL A 206 2.84 38.53 -5.22
N PHE A 207 3.54 37.62 -5.97
CA PHE A 207 3.22 36.22 -6.09
C PHE A 207 4.41 35.33 -5.76
N THR A 208 4.14 34.09 -5.33
CA THR A 208 5.04 32.96 -5.51
C THR A 208 4.33 31.96 -6.41
N SER A 209 4.89 31.67 -7.55
CA SER A 209 4.28 30.78 -8.54
C SER A 209 5.29 30.32 -9.58
N ALA A 210 5.03 29.16 -10.19
CA ALA A 210 5.76 28.75 -11.40
C ALA A 210 5.45 29.72 -12.58
N PRO A 211 6.39 29.88 -13.51
CA PRO A 211 6.24 30.79 -14.66
C PRO A 211 5.10 30.40 -15.60
N GLU A 212 4.65 29.15 -15.59
CA GLU A 212 3.54 28.62 -16.40
C GLU A 212 2.17 29.13 -15.93
N ALA A 213 2.09 29.76 -14.77
CA ALA A 213 0.84 30.31 -14.27
C ALA A 213 0.29 31.42 -15.21
N PRO A 214 -0.98 31.34 -15.64
CA PRO A 214 -1.53 32.28 -16.63
C PRO A 214 -1.40 33.75 -16.25
N LEU A 215 -1.56 34.08 -14.97
CA LEU A 215 -1.42 35.47 -14.48
C LEU A 215 0.02 35.97 -14.61
N ILE A 216 1.03 35.14 -14.38
CA ILE A 216 2.44 35.50 -14.54
C ILE A 216 2.72 35.82 -16.03
N GLN A 217 2.28 34.92 -16.94
CA GLN A 217 2.44 35.11 -18.38
C GLN A 217 1.81 36.41 -18.86
N MET A 218 0.63 36.72 -18.37
CA MET A 218 -0.09 37.97 -18.71
C MET A 218 0.65 39.19 -18.20
N LEU A 219 1.07 39.21 -16.92
CA LEU A 219 1.71 40.39 -16.32
C LEU A 219 3.08 40.69 -16.94
N LEU A 220 3.86 39.67 -17.30
CA LEU A 220 5.14 39.83 -18.00
C LEU A 220 5.01 40.51 -19.36
N GLN A 221 3.83 40.42 -19.99
CA GLN A 221 3.53 41.02 -21.30
C GLN A 221 2.70 42.31 -21.22
N THR A 222 2.30 42.73 -20.02
CA THR A 222 1.41 43.86 -19.79
C THR A 222 2.20 45.19 -19.79
N PRO A 223 1.94 46.12 -20.76
CA PRO A 223 2.60 47.41 -20.79
C PRO A 223 2.33 48.23 -19.50
N GLY A 224 3.37 48.93 -19.00
CA GLY A 224 3.28 49.72 -17.80
C GLY A 224 3.35 48.95 -16.49
N ILE A 225 3.52 47.61 -16.55
CA ILE A 225 3.84 46.78 -15.41
C ILE A 225 5.28 46.31 -15.55
N LYS A 226 6.10 46.46 -14.51
CA LYS A 226 7.50 46.05 -14.48
C LYS A 226 7.72 44.99 -13.41
N LEU A 227 8.55 44.01 -13.76
CA LEU A 227 9.06 43.02 -12.82
C LEU A 227 10.21 43.64 -12.03
N PHE A 228 10.23 43.46 -10.71
CA PHE A 228 11.33 43.87 -9.86
C PHE A 228 12.52 42.92 -10.01
N ASN A 229 13.72 43.50 -10.24
CA ASN A 229 14.95 42.74 -10.34
C ASN A 229 15.62 42.64 -8.94
N PHE A 230 15.72 41.43 -8.39
CA PHE A 230 16.41 41.14 -7.14
C PHE A 230 17.93 41.07 -7.36
N ASN A 231 18.58 42.22 -7.56
CA ASN A 231 20.03 42.30 -7.83
C ASN A 231 20.89 41.54 -6.83
N GLN A 232 20.43 41.42 -5.58
CA GLN A 232 21.10 40.69 -4.49
C GLN A 232 20.54 39.27 -4.28
N ALA A 233 19.94 38.62 -5.31
CA ALA A 233 19.29 37.33 -5.18
C ALA A 233 20.15 36.25 -4.54
N GLU A 234 21.45 36.21 -4.89
CA GLU A 234 22.42 35.28 -4.30
C GLU A 234 22.60 35.49 -2.79
N ALA A 235 22.61 36.75 -2.33
CA ALA A 235 22.72 37.06 -0.90
C ALA A 235 21.49 36.59 -0.10
N TYR A 236 20.28 36.74 -0.69
CA TYR A 236 19.06 36.22 -0.07
C TYR A 236 19.09 34.70 0.01
N ALA A 237 19.50 33.99 -1.04
CA ALA A 237 19.59 32.53 -1.06
C ALA A 237 20.58 32.02 0.00
N ARG A 238 21.67 32.77 0.28
CA ARG A 238 22.61 32.40 1.35
C ARG A 238 22.10 32.72 2.76
N LYS A 239 21.25 33.72 2.92
CA LYS A 239 20.64 34.09 4.21
C LYS A 239 19.44 33.24 4.57
N LEU A 240 18.70 32.75 3.58
CA LEU A 240 17.50 31.94 3.72
C LEU A 240 17.72 30.62 2.94
N PRO A 241 18.15 29.54 3.61
CA PRO A 241 18.58 28.29 2.95
C PRO A 241 17.52 27.59 2.08
N PHE A 242 16.24 27.89 2.31
CA PHE A 242 15.13 27.40 1.51
C PHE A 242 14.92 28.15 0.20
N LEU A 243 15.70 29.20 -0.06
CA LEU A 243 15.66 29.95 -1.31
C LEU A 243 16.77 29.55 -2.25
N THR A 244 16.47 29.60 -3.53
CA THR A 244 17.43 29.45 -4.63
C THR A 244 17.45 30.75 -5.44
N HIS A 245 18.62 31.14 -5.93
CA HIS A 245 18.76 32.19 -6.93
C HIS A 245 18.44 31.61 -8.32
N VAL A 246 17.56 32.25 -9.07
CA VAL A 246 17.23 31.92 -10.45
C VAL A 246 17.28 33.17 -11.34
N VAL A 247 17.54 32.96 -12.62
CA VAL A 247 17.58 34.05 -13.62
C VAL A 247 16.47 33.80 -14.64
N LEU A 248 15.62 34.79 -14.85
CA LEU A 248 14.67 34.84 -15.96
C LEU A 248 15.41 35.46 -17.15
N PRO A 249 15.75 34.65 -18.19
CA PRO A 249 16.55 35.16 -19.30
C PRO A 249 15.81 36.16 -20.16
N GLN A 250 16.54 37.09 -20.74
CA GLN A 250 16.04 37.99 -21.76
C GLN A 250 15.34 37.21 -22.90
N GLY A 251 14.21 37.67 -23.36
CA GLY A 251 13.48 37.08 -24.47
C GLY A 251 12.75 35.77 -24.20
N ILE A 252 12.86 35.17 -22.95
CA ILE A 252 12.30 33.83 -22.67
C ILE A 252 10.77 33.73 -22.83
N VAL A 253 10.06 34.84 -22.69
CA VAL A 253 8.60 34.94 -22.87
C VAL A 253 8.24 35.09 -24.32
N ASP A 254 8.93 35.99 -25.01
CA ASP A 254 8.72 36.26 -26.45
C ASP A 254 10.04 36.76 -27.06
N LEU A 255 10.70 35.91 -27.84
CA LEU A 255 11.96 36.20 -28.50
C LEU A 255 11.79 37.30 -29.57
N GLY A 256 10.64 37.36 -30.25
CA GLY A 256 10.41 38.32 -31.31
C GLY A 256 10.14 39.74 -30.81
N ARG A 257 9.60 39.88 -29.60
CA ARG A 257 9.35 41.17 -28.92
C ARG A 257 10.38 41.51 -27.87
N ASP A 258 11.37 40.64 -27.66
CA ASP A 258 12.40 40.79 -26.63
C ASP A 258 11.79 40.95 -25.21
N ILE A 259 10.91 40.02 -24.84
CA ILE A 259 10.23 40.04 -23.55
C ILE A 259 10.77 38.90 -22.67
N PRO A 260 11.31 39.22 -21.47
CA PRO A 260 11.71 40.53 -20.98
C PRO A 260 12.90 41.07 -21.75
N ALA A 261 13.09 42.41 -21.73
CA ALA A 261 14.17 43.08 -22.46
C ALA A 261 15.56 42.96 -21.79
N GLU A 262 15.63 42.34 -20.62
CA GLU A 262 16.87 42.10 -19.87
C GLU A 262 16.71 40.86 -18.98
N ASP A 263 17.82 40.34 -18.48
CA ASP A 263 17.83 39.26 -17.49
C ASP A 263 17.34 39.76 -16.13
N TYR A 264 16.35 39.06 -15.53
CA TYR A 264 15.86 39.34 -14.19
C TYR A 264 16.37 38.29 -13.21
N LYS A 265 17.07 38.74 -12.17
CA LYS A 265 17.44 37.89 -11.02
C LYS A 265 16.26 37.79 -10.08
N LEU A 266 15.89 36.57 -9.73
CA LEU A 266 14.78 36.27 -8.83
C LEU A 266 15.23 35.38 -7.70
N ILE A 267 14.50 35.41 -6.59
CA ILE A 267 14.62 34.48 -5.47
C ILE A 267 13.46 33.50 -5.53
N ALA A 268 13.74 32.23 -5.34
CA ALA A 268 12.74 31.20 -5.52
C ALA A 268 12.82 30.14 -4.41
N PRO A 269 11.78 29.96 -3.61
CA PRO A 269 11.57 28.72 -2.88
C PRO A 269 11.19 27.59 -3.85
N THR A 270 11.24 26.34 -3.39
CA THR A 270 10.73 25.20 -4.14
C THR A 270 9.30 24.87 -3.71
N ALA A 271 8.48 24.40 -4.65
CA ALA A 271 7.25 23.72 -4.35
C ALA A 271 7.52 22.25 -4.04
N THR A 272 6.96 21.75 -2.97
CA THR A 272 7.09 20.38 -2.50
C THR A 272 5.71 19.73 -2.43
N LEU A 273 5.61 18.49 -2.81
CA LEU A 273 4.42 17.69 -2.56
C LEU A 273 4.55 17.05 -1.18
N VAL A 274 3.67 17.40 -0.27
CA VAL A 274 3.68 16.94 1.12
C VAL A 274 2.49 16.06 1.37
N ALA A 275 2.71 14.95 2.05
CA ALA A 275 1.70 13.99 2.44
C ALA A 275 1.71 13.78 3.95
N ARG A 276 0.67 13.17 4.46
CA ARG A 276 0.65 12.61 5.80
C ARG A 276 1.47 11.32 5.80
N ASP A 277 2.10 10.98 6.91
CA ASP A 277 2.91 9.78 7.09
C ASP A 277 2.11 8.47 7.03
N ASP A 278 0.78 8.54 7.23
CA ASP A 278 -0.15 7.43 7.07
C ASP A 278 -0.64 7.23 5.62
N LEU A 279 -0.12 7.99 4.66
CA LEU A 279 -0.46 7.80 3.26
C LEU A 279 -0.03 6.42 2.78
N HIS A 280 -0.96 5.69 2.13
CA HIS A 280 -0.65 4.37 1.62
C HIS A 280 0.54 4.40 0.63
N PRO A 281 1.62 3.60 0.83
CA PRO A 281 2.85 3.68 0.04
C PRO A 281 2.67 3.52 -1.48
N ALA A 282 1.65 2.76 -1.93
CA ALA A 282 1.33 2.69 -3.35
C ALA A 282 0.81 4.02 -3.93
N LEU A 283 0.14 4.85 -3.13
CA LEU A 283 -0.24 6.19 -3.56
C LEU A 283 0.99 7.09 -3.63
N THR A 284 1.91 7.00 -2.66
CA THR A 284 3.21 7.68 -2.72
C THR A 284 3.93 7.38 -4.04
N ASP A 285 4.06 6.09 -4.39
CA ASP A 285 4.72 5.66 -5.64
C ASP A 285 4.02 6.23 -6.89
N LEU A 286 2.69 6.20 -6.96
CA LEU A 286 1.93 6.79 -8.08
C LEU A 286 2.11 8.31 -8.17
N PHE A 287 2.09 9.01 -7.05
CA PHE A 287 2.29 10.46 -7.04
C PHE A 287 3.70 10.84 -7.47
N VAL A 288 4.73 10.10 -7.04
CA VAL A 288 6.12 10.36 -7.43
C VAL A 288 6.35 10.04 -8.91
N GLN A 289 5.75 8.97 -9.45
CA GLN A 289 5.78 8.68 -10.89
C GLN A 289 5.06 9.75 -11.70
N ALA A 290 3.89 10.21 -11.25
CA ALA A 290 3.18 11.31 -11.86
C ALA A 290 4.02 12.60 -11.82
N ALA A 291 4.68 12.89 -10.69
CA ALA A 291 5.60 14.01 -10.55
C ALA A 291 6.74 13.94 -11.55
N ALA A 292 7.38 12.79 -11.72
CA ALA A 292 8.44 12.59 -12.71
C ALA A 292 7.97 12.83 -14.14
N SER A 293 6.75 12.41 -14.46
CA SER A 293 6.16 12.66 -15.80
C SER A 293 5.77 14.13 -16.03
N ILE A 294 5.30 14.82 -14.98
CA ILE A 294 4.79 16.20 -15.09
C ILE A 294 5.91 17.24 -15.00
N HIS A 295 6.90 17.01 -14.13
CA HIS A 295 7.95 17.98 -13.79
C HIS A 295 9.34 17.58 -14.27
N GLY A 296 9.50 16.40 -14.88
CA GLY A 296 10.81 15.89 -15.33
C GLY A 296 11.38 16.58 -16.57
N GLY A 297 10.60 17.38 -17.26
CA GLY A 297 11.02 18.17 -18.43
C GLY A 297 11.92 19.37 -18.05
N ALA A 298 12.61 19.93 -19.04
CA ALA A 298 13.26 21.22 -18.88
C ALA A 298 12.23 22.33 -18.75
N GLY A 299 12.42 23.26 -17.82
CA GLY A 299 11.60 24.44 -17.60
C GLY A 299 12.43 25.71 -17.71
N TRP A 300 11.80 26.87 -17.52
CA TRP A 300 12.51 28.17 -17.57
C TRP A 300 13.62 28.29 -16.53
N PHE A 301 13.49 27.61 -15.39
CA PHE A 301 14.42 27.68 -14.28
C PHE A 301 15.00 26.32 -13.89
N SER A 302 14.77 25.28 -14.68
CA SER A 302 15.21 23.93 -14.35
C SER A 302 15.71 23.18 -15.58
N GLN A 303 16.74 22.35 -15.38
CA GLN A 303 17.22 21.44 -16.40
C GLN A 303 16.37 20.17 -16.44
N GLN A 304 16.41 19.47 -17.56
CA GLN A 304 15.75 18.18 -17.70
C GLN A 304 16.24 17.19 -16.63
N GLY A 305 15.32 16.55 -15.90
CA GLY A 305 15.61 15.61 -14.84
C GLY A 305 16.08 16.23 -13.50
N GLN A 306 16.09 17.58 -13.38
CA GLN A 306 16.39 18.25 -12.12
C GLN A 306 15.28 18.03 -11.10
N PHE A 307 14.05 18.03 -11.54
CA PHE A 307 12.85 17.76 -10.75
C PHE A 307 12.07 16.57 -11.35
N PRO A 308 11.25 15.86 -10.55
CA PRO A 308 11.17 15.96 -9.08
C PRO A 308 12.44 15.42 -8.41
N SER A 309 12.68 15.84 -7.16
CA SER A 309 13.92 15.49 -6.45
C SER A 309 13.69 15.33 -4.94
N ALA A 310 14.43 14.43 -4.31
CA ALA A 310 14.52 14.32 -2.86
C ALA A 310 15.33 15.48 -2.22
N LYS A 311 15.98 16.31 -3.03
CA LYS A 311 16.72 17.49 -2.60
C LYS A 311 15.79 18.71 -2.54
N TYR A 312 16.27 19.79 -1.96
CA TYR A 312 15.55 21.09 -1.91
C TYR A 312 14.23 21.05 -1.14
N THR A 313 14.09 20.13 -0.19
CA THR A 313 12.95 20.06 0.75
C THR A 313 13.45 20.14 2.19
N GLU A 314 12.72 20.85 3.05
CA GLU A 314 12.98 20.96 4.49
C GLU A 314 12.15 19.94 5.29
N ILE A 315 11.31 19.17 4.61
CA ILE A 315 10.44 18.15 5.20
C ILE A 315 11.09 16.79 4.95
N PRO A 316 11.12 15.88 5.94
CA PRO A 316 11.65 14.52 5.75
C PRO A 316 11.02 13.84 4.55
N VAL A 317 11.88 13.23 3.72
CA VAL A 317 11.40 12.55 2.51
C VAL A 317 10.79 11.20 2.89
N ASP A 318 9.61 10.92 2.36
CA ASP A 318 8.93 9.64 2.51
C ASP A 318 9.84 8.49 2.05
N PRO A 319 9.92 7.35 2.78
CA PRO A 319 10.81 6.24 2.43
C PRO A 319 10.58 5.65 1.04
N GLU A 320 9.31 5.54 0.60
CA GLU A 320 9.00 5.02 -0.75
C GLU A 320 9.36 6.04 -1.84
N ALA A 321 9.14 7.33 -1.58
CA ALA A 321 9.59 8.40 -2.46
C ALA A 321 11.11 8.40 -2.58
N ALA A 322 11.85 8.27 -1.46
CA ALA A 322 13.30 8.19 -1.45
C ALA A 322 13.83 6.97 -2.25
N LYS A 323 13.16 5.82 -2.12
CA LYS A 323 13.44 4.61 -2.89
C LYS A 323 13.25 4.84 -4.40
N PHE A 324 12.16 5.50 -4.78
CA PHE A 324 11.92 5.85 -6.18
C PHE A 324 13.04 6.76 -6.75
N TYR A 325 13.43 7.82 -6.04
CA TYR A 325 14.49 8.72 -6.48
C TYR A 325 15.85 8.04 -6.61
N LYS A 326 16.09 6.98 -5.83
CA LYS A 326 17.34 6.21 -5.86
C LYS A 326 17.36 5.12 -6.93
N SER A 327 16.25 4.42 -7.13
CA SER A 327 16.20 3.16 -7.91
C SER A 327 15.22 3.21 -9.10
N GLY A 328 14.45 4.29 -9.22
CA GLY A 328 13.38 4.41 -10.24
C GLY A 328 12.12 3.60 -9.90
N PRO A 329 11.19 3.49 -10.84
CA PRO A 329 9.93 2.77 -10.64
C PRO A 329 10.15 1.27 -10.41
N PRO A 330 9.29 0.60 -9.63
CA PRO A 330 9.37 -0.84 -9.38
C PRO A 330 9.38 -1.67 -10.66
N LEU A 331 10.25 -2.68 -10.73
CA LEU A 331 10.47 -3.49 -11.94
C LEU A 331 9.18 -4.18 -12.43
N LEU A 332 8.34 -4.67 -11.51
CA LEU A 332 7.11 -5.38 -11.83
C LEU A 332 6.09 -4.51 -12.57
N GLN A 333 6.10 -3.19 -12.35
CA GLN A 333 5.18 -2.26 -13.02
C GLN A 333 5.44 -2.12 -14.52
N ARG A 334 6.60 -2.59 -15.02
CA ARG A 334 6.89 -2.65 -16.47
C ARG A 334 6.15 -3.77 -17.19
N TYR A 335 5.76 -4.83 -16.46
CA TYR A 335 5.20 -6.06 -17.05
C TYR A 335 3.75 -6.31 -16.63
N MET A 336 3.28 -5.65 -15.59
CA MET A 336 1.96 -5.86 -14.99
C MET A 336 1.24 -4.54 -14.76
N THR A 337 -0.09 -4.62 -14.57
CA THR A 337 -0.86 -3.45 -14.13
C THR A 337 -0.40 -3.01 -12.75
N PHE A 338 -0.50 -1.72 -12.47
CA PHE A 338 -0.12 -1.12 -11.18
C PHE A 338 -0.64 -1.93 -9.97
N TRP A 339 -1.92 -2.32 -10.00
CA TRP A 339 -2.57 -3.06 -8.90
C TRP A 339 -1.95 -4.43 -8.64
N LEU A 340 -1.67 -5.17 -9.71
CA LEU A 340 -1.02 -6.49 -9.61
C LEU A 340 0.44 -6.36 -9.17
N ALA A 341 1.18 -5.41 -9.73
CA ALA A 341 2.58 -5.19 -9.35
C ALA A 341 2.71 -4.82 -7.87
N ASN A 342 1.86 -3.90 -7.38
CA ASN A 342 1.84 -3.51 -5.97
C ASN A 342 1.44 -4.68 -5.05
N PHE A 343 0.45 -5.48 -5.46
CA PHE A 343 0.06 -6.67 -4.70
C PHE A 343 1.22 -7.66 -4.55
N PHE A 344 1.91 -7.98 -5.65
CA PHE A 344 3.06 -8.90 -5.60
C PHE A 344 4.23 -8.33 -4.82
N ASP A 345 4.55 -7.05 -4.99
CA ASP A 345 5.66 -6.40 -4.28
C ASP A 345 5.46 -6.41 -2.76
N ARG A 346 4.23 -6.28 -2.29
CA ARG A 346 3.89 -6.31 -0.87
C ARG A 346 3.66 -7.70 -0.32
N MET A 347 3.06 -8.59 -1.11
CA MET A 347 2.72 -9.95 -0.67
C MET A 347 3.85 -10.96 -0.83
N TRP A 348 4.97 -10.60 -1.47
CA TRP A 348 6.07 -11.52 -1.73
C TRP A 348 6.66 -12.12 -0.44
N VAL A 349 6.79 -11.31 0.62
CA VAL A 349 7.26 -11.76 1.93
C VAL A 349 6.31 -12.80 2.52
N VAL A 350 4.99 -12.58 2.35
CA VAL A 350 3.94 -13.53 2.76
C VAL A 350 4.03 -14.82 1.97
N VAL A 351 4.28 -14.74 0.66
CA VAL A 351 4.46 -15.94 -0.21
C VAL A 351 5.66 -16.77 0.23
N VAL A 352 6.78 -16.13 0.58
CA VAL A 352 7.96 -16.83 1.12
C VAL A 352 7.67 -17.45 2.47
N ALA A 353 7.02 -16.73 3.38
CA ALA A 353 6.65 -17.24 4.69
C ALA A 353 5.67 -18.43 4.59
N LEU A 354 4.69 -18.35 3.68
CA LEU A 354 3.78 -19.46 3.38
C LEU A 354 4.52 -20.65 2.79
N GLY A 355 5.48 -20.45 1.89
CA GLY A 355 6.34 -21.51 1.36
C GLY A 355 7.09 -22.23 2.48
N ALA A 356 7.71 -21.48 3.39
CA ALA A 356 8.41 -22.01 4.56
C ALA A 356 7.47 -22.78 5.51
N LEU A 357 6.19 -22.43 5.58
CA LEU A 357 5.18 -23.12 6.38
C LEU A 357 4.63 -24.37 5.68
N ILE A 358 4.32 -24.27 4.39
CA ILE A 358 3.70 -25.36 3.60
C ILE A 358 4.65 -26.55 3.44
N LEU A 359 5.95 -26.31 3.25
CA LEU A 359 6.93 -27.38 3.06
C LEU A 359 6.99 -28.37 4.25
N PRO A 360 7.13 -27.97 5.51
CA PRO A 360 7.06 -28.88 6.65
C PRO A 360 5.68 -29.54 6.80
N LEU A 361 4.59 -28.77 6.62
CA LEU A 361 3.23 -29.26 6.76
C LEU A 361 2.89 -30.33 5.71
N SER A 362 3.42 -30.22 4.49
CA SER A 362 3.26 -31.23 3.46
C SER A 362 3.87 -32.60 3.84
N LYS A 363 4.86 -32.61 4.73
CA LYS A 363 5.46 -33.83 5.27
C LYS A 363 4.69 -34.41 6.46
N VAL A 364 3.90 -33.60 7.15
CA VAL A 364 3.13 -34.01 8.34
C VAL A 364 1.74 -34.55 7.98
N VAL A 365 1.07 -33.95 6.99
CA VAL A 365 -0.29 -34.37 6.59
C VAL A 365 -0.39 -35.84 6.13
N PRO A 366 0.51 -36.38 5.27
CA PRO A 366 0.43 -37.76 4.84
C PRO A 366 0.53 -38.79 5.98
N PRO A 367 1.50 -38.71 6.93
CA PRO A 367 1.55 -39.65 8.04
C PRO A 367 0.35 -39.54 8.98
N LEU A 368 -0.22 -38.32 9.19
CA LEU A 368 -1.46 -38.15 9.96
C LEU A 368 -2.66 -38.83 9.27
N TYR A 369 -2.76 -38.72 7.95
CA TYR A 369 -3.78 -39.40 7.17
C TYR A 369 -3.66 -40.93 7.32
N VAL A 370 -2.45 -41.48 7.15
CA VAL A 370 -2.18 -42.92 7.33
C VAL A 370 -2.52 -43.35 8.78
N TRP A 371 -2.07 -42.61 9.78
CA TRP A 371 -2.37 -42.87 11.20
C TRP A 371 -3.88 -42.88 11.47
N ARG A 372 -4.61 -41.90 10.94
CA ARG A 372 -6.06 -41.79 11.12
C ARG A 372 -6.81 -43.00 10.56
N ILE A 373 -6.40 -43.49 9.38
CA ILE A 373 -7.04 -44.68 8.76
C ILE A 373 -6.67 -45.92 9.53
N ARG A 374 -5.36 -46.13 9.83
CA ARG A 374 -4.88 -47.31 10.57
C ARG A 374 -5.48 -47.35 11.98
N SER A 375 -5.68 -46.23 12.66
CA SER A 375 -6.26 -46.20 13.99
C SER A 375 -7.68 -46.77 14.05
N ARG A 376 -8.43 -46.73 12.92
CA ARG A 376 -9.75 -47.38 12.82
C ARG A 376 -9.67 -48.91 12.86
N VAL A 377 -8.62 -49.45 12.29
CA VAL A 377 -8.40 -50.89 12.27
C VAL A 377 -7.77 -51.35 13.58
N TYR A 378 -6.74 -50.64 14.07
CA TYR A 378 -6.00 -51.03 15.27
C TYR A 378 -6.85 -51.01 16.56
N ARG A 379 -7.88 -50.16 16.62
CA ARG A 379 -8.80 -50.20 17.77
C ARG A 379 -9.52 -51.54 17.93
N TRP A 380 -9.77 -52.26 16.83
CA TRP A 380 -10.39 -53.57 16.88
C TRP A 380 -9.43 -54.67 17.28
N TYR A 381 -8.13 -54.53 16.99
CA TYR A 381 -7.12 -55.44 17.53
C TYR A 381 -7.03 -55.42 19.06
N GLY A 382 -7.25 -54.28 19.70
CA GLY A 382 -7.35 -54.16 21.15
C GLY A 382 -8.52 -54.97 21.71
N GLN A 383 -9.68 -54.94 21.02
CA GLN A 383 -10.84 -55.71 21.45
C GLN A 383 -10.63 -57.24 21.20
N LEU A 384 -10.02 -57.60 20.08
CA LEU A 384 -9.68 -58.98 19.79
C LEU A 384 -8.72 -59.58 20.83
N ARG A 385 -7.69 -58.78 21.19
CA ARG A 385 -6.76 -59.21 22.25
C ARG A 385 -7.41 -59.37 23.62
N ALA A 386 -8.39 -58.52 23.96
CA ALA A 386 -9.18 -58.67 25.17
C ALA A 386 -10.02 -59.96 25.19
N VAL A 387 -10.51 -60.42 23.98
CA VAL A 387 -11.18 -61.73 23.86
C VAL A 387 -10.18 -62.84 24.07
N GLU A 388 -8.98 -62.81 23.46
CA GLU A 388 -7.93 -63.83 23.63
C GLU A 388 -7.50 -63.92 25.10
N GLN A 389 -7.26 -62.82 25.78
CA GLN A 389 -6.88 -62.76 27.18
C GLN A 389 -7.96 -63.35 28.07
N ALA A 390 -9.23 -63.00 27.87
CA ALA A 390 -10.35 -63.57 28.62
C ALA A 390 -10.48 -65.10 28.42
N VAL A 391 -10.14 -65.61 27.23
CA VAL A 391 -10.11 -67.08 26.96
C VAL A 391 -8.95 -67.75 27.69
N GLU A 392 -7.77 -67.10 27.76
CA GLU A 392 -6.57 -67.65 28.41
C GLU A 392 -6.68 -67.62 29.95
N GLU A 393 -7.36 -66.63 30.52
CA GLU A 393 -7.55 -66.44 31.95
C GLU A 393 -8.75 -67.26 32.54
N ALA A 394 -9.53 -67.97 31.66
CA ALA A 394 -10.71 -68.70 32.08
C ALA A 394 -10.37 -69.85 33.03
N SER A 395 -10.94 -69.84 34.26
CA SER A 395 -10.81 -70.93 35.22
C SER A 395 -11.59 -72.16 34.82
N ASP A 396 -11.20 -73.35 35.25
CA ASP A 396 -11.81 -74.64 34.86
C ASP A 396 -13.31 -74.70 35.15
N ASP A 397 -13.78 -74.07 36.21
CA ASP A 397 -15.21 -74.07 36.60
C ASP A 397 -16.10 -73.15 35.73
N THR A 398 -15.55 -72.10 35.11
CA THR A 398 -16.31 -71.12 34.34
C THR A 398 -15.95 -71.15 32.86
N ARG A 399 -15.00 -72.00 32.43
CA ARG A 399 -14.35 -72.03 31.11
C ARG A 399 -15.37 -72.05 29.96
N MET A 400 -16.37 -72.94 30.02
CA MET A 400 -17.34 -73.07 28.95
C MET A 400 -18.24 -71.83 28.80
N GLN A 401 -18.69 -71.25 29.95
CA GLN A 401 -19.47 -70.02 29.92
C GLN A 401 -18.68 -68.83 29.38
N VAL A 402 -17.41 -68.74 29.70
CA VAL A 402 -16.51 -67.68 29.18
C VAL A 402 -16.34 -67.90 27.66
N TYR A 403 -16.11 -69.09 27.17
CA TYR A 403 -15.93 -69.35 25.76
C TYR A 403 -17.18 -69.00 24.93
N GLU A 404 -18.39 -69.38 25.39
CA GLU A 404 -19.64 -69.00 24.74
C GLU A 404 -19.84 -67.46 24.73
N ALA A 405 -19.57 -66.79 25.83
CA ALA A 405 -19.65 -65.32 25.93
C ALA A 405 -18.65 -64.61 24.99
N GLN A 406 -17.41 -65.13 24.89
CA GLN A 406 -16.39 -64.59 24.01
C GLN A 406 -16.68 -64.87 22.53
N LEU A 407 -17.32 -66.01 22.16
CA LEU A 407 -17.77 -66.24 20.80
C LEU A 407 -18.88 -65.25 20.38
N LEU A 408 -19.85 -64.96 21.27
CA LEU A 408 -20.85 -63.92 20.99
C LEU A 408 -20.21 -62.56 20.77
N ARG A 409 -19.28 -62.18 21.64
CA ARG A 409 -18.55 -60.91 21.51
C ARG A 409 -17.70 -60.86 20.22
N LEU A 410 -17.13 -61.97 19.79
CA LEU A 410 -16.34 -62.05 18.55
C LEU A 410 -17.24 -61.88 17.32
N ASN A 411 -18.48 -62.38 17.36
CA ASN A 411 -19.50 -62.13 16.32
C ASN A 411 -19.86 -60.64 16.21
N GLU A 412 -20.09 -60.00 17.37
CA GLU A 412 -20.37 -58.56 17.40
C GLU A 412 -19.20 -57.75 16.81
N ILE A 413 -17.95 -58.09 17.17
CA ILE A 413 -16.74 -57.47 16.63
C ILE A 413 -16.69 -57.67 15.12
N GLU A 414 -16.95 -58.89 14.61
CA GLU A 414 -16.95 -59.16 13.17
C GLU A 414 -18.00 -58.36 12.41
N ASP A 415 -19.21 -58.27 12.91
CA ASP A 415 -20.30 -57.51 12.31
C ASP A 415 -19.93 -56.03 12.21
N LEU A 416 -19.36 -55.44 13.28
CA LEU A 416 -18.90 -54.04 13.30
C LEU A 416 -17.70 -53.83 12.39
N VAL A 417 -16.74 -54.76 12.34
CA VAL A 417 -15.58 -54.70 11.42
C VAL A 417 -16.02 -54.78 9.97
N ASN A 418 -17.08 -55.54 9.65
CA ASN A 418 -17.63 -55.64 8.30
C ASN A 418 -18.26 -54.32 7.81
N GLN A 419 -18.70 -53.45 8.73
CA GLN A 419 -19.24 -52.10 8.42
C GLN A 419 -18.15 -51.06 8.27
N VAL A 420 -16.89 -51.33 8.65
CA VAL A 420 -15.77 -50.40 8.53
C VAL A 420 -15.42 -50.14 7.08
N SER A 421 -15.66 -48.94 6.59
CA SER A 421 -15.24 -48.51 5.27
C SER A 421 -13.84 -47.90 5.33
N ILE A 422 -12.91 -48.51 4.60
CA ILE A 422 -11.55 -48.00 4.42
C ILE A 422 -11.17 -47.96 2.93
N PRO A 423 -10.25 -47.04 2.52
CA PRO A 423 -9.74 -47.03 1.13
C PRO A 423 -9.04 -48.30 0.79
N LEU A 424 -9.05 -48.64 -0.52
CA LEU A 424 -8.47 -49.88 -1.05
C LEU A 424 -6.97 -50.03 -0.71
N SER A 425 -6.22 -48.95 -0.69
CA SER A 425 -4.79 -48.93 -0.32
C SER A 425 -4.49 -49.37 1.11
N PHE A 426 -5.51 -49.52 1.97
CA PHE A 426 -5.38 -49.97 3.36
C PHE A 426 -6.17 -51.27 3.61
N ALA A 427 -6.67 -51.90 2.57
CA ALA A 427 -7.51 -53.09 2.66
C ALA A 427 -6.80 -54.28 3.34
N ASP A 428 -5.49 -54.41 3.17
CA ASP A 428 -4.67 -55.48 3.77
C ASP A 428 -4.81 -55.54 5.29
N GLY A 429 -4.84 -54.36 5.95
CA GLY A 429 -5.05 -54.29 7.39
C GLY A 429 -6.42 -54.79 7.86
N LEU A 430 -7.47 -54.57 7.08
CA LEU A 430 -8.81 -55.06 7.37
C LEU A 430 -8.95 -56.58 7.07
N TYR A 431 -8.36 -57.04 5.98
CA TYR A 431 -8.31 -58.47 5.66
C TYR A 431 -7.50 -59.26 6.69
N GLY A 432 -6.35 -58.73 7.14
CA GLY A 432 -5.56 -59.26 8.24
C GLY A 432 -6.37 -59.38 9.55
N LEU A 433 -7.11 -58.34 9.93
CA LEU A 433 -7.97 -58.34 11.10
C LEU A 433 -9.07 -59.42 10.99
N ARG A 434 -9.74 -59.53 9.84
CA ARG A 434 -10.75 -60.56 9.60
C ARG A 434 -10.17 -61.95 9.71
N SER A 435 -8.98 -62.20 9.16
CA SER A 435 -8.29 -63.47 9.28
C SER A 435 -7.96 -63.82 10.73
N HIS A 436 -7.50 -62.85 11.52
CA HIS A 436 -7.22 -63.04 12.94
C HIS A 436 -8.51 -63.31 13.74
N ILE A 437 -9.62 -62.63 13.44
CA ILE A 437 -10.94 -62.91 14.04
C ILE A 437 -11.33 -64.38 13.79
N GLN A 438 -11.20 -64.87 12.55
CA GLN A 438 -11.50 -66.27 12.21
C GLN A 438 -10.54 -67.25 12.87
N PHE A 439 -9.26 -66.88 13.05
CA PHE A 439 -8.29 -67.72 13.73
C PHE A 439 -8.65 -67.87 15.22
N VAL A 440 -8.96 -66.74 15.92
CA VAL A 440 -9.37 -66.78 17.31
C VAL A 440 -10.68 -67.56 17.49
N ARG A 441 -11.64 -67.43 16.55
CA ARG A 441 -12.89 -68.19 16.56
C ARG A 441 -12.61 -69.69 16.50
N LYS A 442 -11.79 -70.14 15.55
CA LYS A 442 -11.42 -71.56 15.41
C LYS A 442 -10.71 -72.08 16.67
N ARG A 443 -9.83 -71.27 17.28
CA ARG A 443 -9.14 -71.64 18.51
C ARG A 443 -10.13 -71.85 19.67
N ILE A 444 -11.12 -70.93 19.85
CA ILE A 444 -12.14 -71.10 20.89
C ILE A 444 -13.01 -72.35 20.64
N GLN A 445 -13.47 -72.53 19.40
CA GLN A 445 -14.24 -73.72 19.04
C GLN A 445 -13.50 -75.04 19.26
N PHE A 446 -12.19 -75.07 18.97
CA PHE A 446 -11.35 -76.22 19.23
C PHE A 446 -11.25 -76.50 20.75
N LEU A 447 -11.01 -75.49 21.56
CA LEU A 447 -10.95 -75.61 23.02
C LEU A 447 -12.28 -76.03 23.63
N MET A 448 -13.41 -75.63 23.03
CA MET A 448 -14.75 -76.09 23.42
C MET A 448 -14.96 -77.58 23.06
N GLY A 449 -14.42 -78.03 21.92
CA GLY A 449 -14.49 -79.41 21.44
C GLY A 449 -13.64 -80.40 22.26
N GLU A 450 -12.46 -79.95 22.77
CA GLU A 450 -11.63 -80.72 23.68
C GLU A 450 -12.26 -80.86 25.07
N SER A 451 -13.12 -79.87 25.47
CA SER A 451 -13.80 -79.90 26.74
C SER A 451 -15.14 -80.67 26.68
N ALA A 452 -15.62 -81.07 25.53
CA ALA A 452 -16.79 -81.92 25.37
C ALA A 452 -16.39 -83.38 25.58
N PRO A 453 -17.10 -84.20 26.39
CA PRO A 453 -16.81 -85.63 26.50
C PRO A 453 -16.89 -86.25 25.11
N VAL A 454 -15.84 -86.94 24.75
CA VAL A 454 -15.83 -87.77 23.53
C VAL A 454 -17.03 -88.70 23.55
N PRO A 455 -17.91 -88.71 22.55
CA PRO A 455 -18.95 -89.71 22.46
C PRO A 455 -18.23 -91.05 22.29
N ASP A 456 -18.53 -91.95 23.21
CA ASP A 456 -18.11 -93.37 23.13
C ASP A 456 -18.84 -93.98 21.97
N GLU A 457 -18.30 -93.90 20.75
CA GLU A 457 -18.86 -94.55 19.61
C GLU A 457 -17.77 -95.32 18.88
N ALA A 458 -18.06 -96.58 18.98
CA ALA A 458 -17.89 -97.63 18.00
C ALA A 458 -16.56 -98.35 18.00
N VAL A 459 -16.54 -99.20 18.95
CA VAL A 459 -16.12 -100.60 18.63
C VAL A 459 -17.35 -101.32 18.02
N ALA A 460 -17.40 -101.49 16.71
CA ALA A 460 -18.11 -102.58 16.04
C ALA A 460 -17.77 -102.62 14.57
N VAL A 461 -17.00 -103.69 14.25
CA VAL A 461 -16.83 -104.39 12.98
C VAL A 461 -16.00 -103.71 11.91
#